data_5703d80091ab1ef1ecf0f743d562df75
#
_entry.id   5703d80091ab1ef1ecf0f743d562df75
#
_cell.length_a   1.000
_cell.length_b   1.000
_cell.length_c   1.000
_cell.angle_alpha   90.00
_cell.angle_beta   90.00
_cell.angle_gamma   90.00
#
_symmetry.space_group_name_H-M   'P 1'
#
loop_
_entity.id
_entity.type
_entity.pdbx_description
1 polymer ?
#
loop_
_entity_poly.entity_id
_entity_poly.type
_entity_poly.pdbx_seq_one_letter_code
_entity_poly.pdbx_strand_id
1 'polypeptide(L)'
;MMLLLAGTLCAAIIAWIVFINLPKPQHAVTSTEGSNAASDQVSPSSPAPEPKLPFNVSIVYSPGYLIDLGGLEKLHPFDIRKYEKIHNSLIADGLLSDEETLKPAPLTQEDLLLIHTPEYLEDLKARKKVAQYLEAPALRFAPLSLDRAVLEPFRRASGGTLLAARQALQSGIGINLGGGYHHAKPDRGEGFCLYADVPIAIRKLQAESLIKRAIVIDVDVHQGNGTIVCLPDDDSTFTFSMHQGDIYPIPKETGDRDVELSGGMEDQEYLEILAEHLPKILADADADICFIVGGCDPLDGDPLASLKMTHEGIVKRDHAIIQACAERNLPVVLTLSGGYSPDAWRSQYLSIKNLIEEYGLKSNAAGSTQ
;
A
#
# COMPACT_ATOMS: atom_id res chain seq x y z
N MET A 1 35.69 32.52 -28.24
CA MET A 1 34.69 33.44 -28.80
C MET A 1 33.36 32.94 -28.32
N MET A 2 33.11 33.29 -27.08
CA MET A 2 32.00 32.91 -26.28
C MET A 2 31.79 34.03 -25.33
N LEU A 3 30.77 34.35 -24.88
CA LEU A 3 30.23 35.36 -24.00
C LEU A 3 29.19 36.26 -24.70
N LEU A 4 28.12 36.43 -23.94
CA LEU A 4 26.95 37.27 -24.10
C LEU A 4 25.69 36.55 -24.57
N LEU A 5 24.91 36.16 -23.51
CA LEU A 5 23.47 36.41 -23.42
C LEU A 5 22.98 35.95 -22.03
N ALA A 6 23.31 36.80 -21.04
CA ALA A 6 22.62 36.80 -19.78
C ALA A 6 21.97 38.17 -19.63
N GLY A 7 20.69 38.21 -19.42
CA GLY A 7 20.03 39.49 -19.12
C GLY A 7 18.69 39.62 -19.82
N THR A 8 17.67 39.66 -19.05
CA THR A 8 16.26 40.02 -19.23
C THR A 8 15.28 38.87 -19.07
N LEU A 9 14.84 38.67 -17.81
CA LEU A 9 13.44 38.47 -17.43
C LEU A 9 13.32 38.48 -15.88
N CYS A 10 13.41 39.69 -15.33
CA CYS A 10 13.00 40.00 -13.98
C CYS A 10 12.05 41.17 -14.05
N ALA A 11 10.75 40.97 -14.22
CA ALA A 11 9.69 41.96 -13.93
C ALA A 11 8.32 41.39 -14.35
N ALA A 12 7.65 40.59 -13.55
CA ALA A 12 6.18 40.40 -13.57
C ALA A 12 5.71 39.47 -12.43
N ILE A 13 6.00 39.81 -11.18
CA ILE A 13 5.28 39.25 -10.01
C ILE A 13 5.22 40.35 -8.97
N ILE A 14 4.31 41.29 -9.08
CA ILE A 14 3.72 42.09 -7.99
C ILE A 14 2.41 42.65 -8.55
N ALA A 15 1.30 41.98 -8.30
CA ALA A 15 -0.06 42.52 -8.19
C ALA A 15 -1.05 41.36 -8.20
N TRP A 16 -1.45 40.90 -7.00
CA TRP A 16 -2.80 40.40 -6.72
C TRP A 16 -2.88 39.91 -5.28
N ILE A 17 -2.73 40.85 -4.36
CA ILE A 17 -3.23 40.70 -2.99
C ILE A 17 -4.06 41.96 -2.72
N VAL A 18 -5.35 41.87 -2.78
CA VAL A 18 -6.39 42.63 -2.02
C VAL A 18 -7.74 42.29 -2.61
N PHE A 19 -8.66 41.93 -1.75
CA PHE A 19 -10.11 41.66 -1.86
C PHE A 19 -10.41 40.17 -1.59
N ILE A 20 -11.20 39.77 -0.57
CA ILE A 20 -12.25 40.46 0.20
C ILE A 20 -12.45 39.70 1.50
N ASN A 21 -12.42 40.37 2.66
CA ASN A 21 -13.05 39.96 3.88
C ASN A 21 -14.49 40.48 3.87
N LEU A 22 -15.48 39.61 3.85
CA LEU A 22 -16.90 39.95 4.18
C LEU A 22 -17.44 38.95 5.18
N PRO A 23 -18.10 39.44 6.25
CA PRO A 23 -18.66 38.58 7.28
C PRO A 23 -19.97 37.93 6.84
N LYS A 24 -20.17 36.65 7.25
CA LYS A 24 -21.44 35.93 7.06
C LYS A 24 -22.53 36.47 7.99
N PRO A 25 -23.80 36.54 7.56
CA PRO A 25 -24.90 37.00 8.38
C PRO A 25 -25.29 35.96 9.44
N GLN A 26 -25.50 36.45 10.67
CA GLN A 26 -26.09 35.70 11.79
C GLN A 26 -27.59 35.56 11.56
N HIS A 27 -28.11 34.34 11.59
CA HIS A 27 -29.54 34.09 11.68
C HIS A 27 -29.99 34.04 13.14
N ALA A 28 -30.98 34.89 13.47
CA ALA A 28 -31.60 35.00 14.75
C ALA A 28 -32.44 33.76 15.08
N VAL A 29 -32.30 33.30 16.32
CA VAL A 29 -33.13 32.25 16.93
C VAL A 29 -34.39 32.90 17.45
N THR A 30 -35.54 32.51 16.94
CA THR A 30 -36.85 32.80 17.58
C THR A 30 -37.31 31.54 18.33
N SER A 31 -37.43 31.69 19.64
CA SER A 31 -38.05 30.73 20.55
C SER A 31 -39.56 30.77 20.42
N THR A 32 -40.18 29.62 20.18
CA THR A 32 -41.62 29.44 20.47
C THR A 32 -41.77 28.21 21.36
N GLU A 33 -42.27 28.46 22.58
CA GLU A 33 -42.76 27.43 23.51
C GLU A 33 -44.07 26.84 22.99
N GLY A 34 -44.21 25.51 23.11
CA GLY A 34 -45.43 24.80 22.73
C GLY A 34 -45.50 23.40 23.35
N SER A 35 -46.06 23.32 24.51
CA SER A 35 -46.81 22.24 25.22
C SER A 35 -46.58 20.76 24.86
N ASN A 36 -46.32 20.02 25.94
CA ASN A 36 -46.37 18.57 26.20
C ASN A 36 -47.47 17.77 25.48
N ALA A 37 -47.03 16.69 24.84
CA ALA A 37 -47.78 15.44 24.76
C ALA A 37 -46.76 14.27 24.91
N ALA A 38 -46.88 13.53 26.01
CA ALA A 38 -46.12 12.31 26.25
C ALA A 38 -46.61 11.24 25.25
N SER A 39 -45.74 10.81 24.37
CA SER A 39 -45.90 9.57 23.63
C SER A 39 -44.73 8.66 24.01
N ASP A 40 -45.05 7.50 24.59
CA ASP A 40 -44.11 6.40 24.82
C ASP A 40 -43.44 6.02 23.53
N GLN A 41 -42.25 6.57 23.28
CA GLN A 41 -41.35 6.10 22.21
C GLN A 41 -40.47 5.00 22.81
N VAL A 42 -40.74 3.75 22.40
CA VAL A 42 -39.81 2.66 22.53
C VAL A 42 -38.52 3.06 21.82
N SER A 43 -37.46 3.32 22.59
CA SER A 43 -36.13 3.55 22.05
C SER A 43 -35.73 2.36 21.22
N PRO A 44 -35.24 2.55 19.97
CA PRO A 44 -34.69 1.44 19.19
C PRO A 44 -33.51 0.84 19.99
N SER A 45 -33.57 -0.46 20.25
CA SER A 45 -32.48 -1.20 20.89
C SER A 45 -31.18 -0.92 20.10
N SER A 46 -30.15 -0.49 20.80
CA SER A 46 -28.80 -0.39 20.20
C SER A 46 -28.48 -1.68 19.45
N PRO A 47 -27.97 -1.60 18.23
CA PRO A 47 -27.55 -2.81 17.52
C PRO A 47 -26.57 -3.60 18.40
N ALA A 48 -26.69 -4.94 18.38
CA ALA A 48 -25.77 -5.80 19.10
C ALA A 48 -24.34 -5.48 18.64
N PRO A 49 -23.35 -5.47 19.54
CA PRO A 49 -21.97 -5.23 19.16
C PRO A 49 -21.54 -6.23 18.08
N GLU A 50 -20.95 -5.73 17.00
CA GLU A 50 -20.43 -6.58 15.95
C GLU A 50 -19.40 -7.58 16.53
N PRO A 51 -19.37 -8.82 16.03
CA PRO A 51 -18.41 -9.80 16.52
C PRO A 51 -16.98 -9.32 16.25
N LYS A 52 -16.13 -9.35 17.27
CA LYS A 52 -14.72 -8.98 17.11
C LYS A 52 -14.03 -10.00 16.22
N LEU A 53 -13.19 -9.51 15.30
CA LEU A 53 -12.30 -10.34 14.49
C LEU A 53 -11.27 -11.07 15.38
N PRO A 54 -10.90 -12.30 15.02
CA PRO A 54 -9.94 -13.09 15.83
C PRO A 54 -8.51 -12.53 15.80
N PHE A 55 -8.15 -11.68 14.83
CA PHE A 55 -6.80 -11.17 14.57
C PHE A 55 -5.74 -12.27 14.56
N ASN A 56 -5.91 -13.23 13.64
CA ASN A 56 -4.88 -14.20 13.30
C ASN A 56 -4.25 -13.85 11.95
N VAL A 57 -2.99 -14.24 11.77
CA VAL A 57 -2.22 -14.00 10.55
C VAL A 57 -2.55 -15.04 9.49
N SER A 58 -2.84 -14.58 8.26
CA SER A 58 -2.94 -15.40 7.06
C SER A 58 -1.81 -15.04 6.10
N ILE A 59 -0.99 -16.00 5.68
CA ILE A 59 0.15 -15.79 4.78
C ILE A 59 -0.21 -16.22 3.36
N VAL A 60 0.00 -15.31 2.42
CA VAL A 60 -0.20 -15.53 0.97
C VAL A 60 1.15 -15.46 0.26
N TYR A 61 1.48 -16.52 -0.47
CA TYR A 61 2.70 -16.61 -1.27
C TYR A 61 2.54 -17.63 -2.39
N SER A 62 3.28 -17.44 -3.49
CA SER A 62 3.44 -18.42 -4.55
C SER A 62 4.85 -18.34 -5.14
N PRO A 63 5.51 -19.49 -5.42
CA PRO A 63 6.72 -19.52 -6.24
C PRO A 63 6.52 -18.87 -7.62
N GLY A 64 5.27 -18.78 -8.10
CA GLY A 64 4.90 -18.09 -9.33
C GLY A 64 5.02 -16.56 -9.28
N TYR A 65 5.46 -15.95 -8.17
CA TYR A 65 5.85 -14.53 -8.11
C TYR A 65 7.22 -14.27 -8.72
N LEU A 66 8.03 -15.32 -8.84
CA LEU A 66 9.39 -15.20 -9.36
C LEU A 66 9.38 -14.76 -10.83
N ILE A 67 10.05 -13.66 -11.11
CA ILE A 67 10.40 -13.21 -12.44
C ILE A 67 11.74 -13.86 -12.78
N ASP A 68 11.72 -14.78 -13.74
CA ASP A 68 12.93 -15.47 -14.19
C ASP A 68 13.29 -15.03 -15.62
N LEU A 69 14.34 -14.24 -15.72
CA LEU A 69 14.91 -13.77 -17.00
C LEU A 69 16.19 -14.50 -17.38
N GLY A 70 16.39 -15.73 -16.89
CA GLY A 70 17.60 -16.52 -17.15
C GLY A 70 18.86 -15.96 -16.48
N GLY A 71 18.68 -15.26 -15.37
CA GLY A 71 19.74 -14.61 -14.60
C GLY A 71 19.89 -13.11 -14.86
N LEU A 72 19.22 -12.55 -15.87
CA LEU A 72 19.23 -11.10 -16.13
C LEU A 72 18.50 -10.30 -15.05
N GLU A 73 17.57 -10.92 -14.33
CA GLU A 73 16.86 -10.31 -13.18
C GLU A 73 17.82 -9.89 -12.07
N LYS A 74 18.99 -10.53 -11.97
CA LYS A 74 20.04 -10.19 -10.97
C LYS A 74 20.74 -8.86 -11.24
N LEU A 75 20.55 -8.29 -12.43
CA LEU A 75 21.07 -6.97 -12.79
C LEU A 75 20.13 -5.85 -12.35
N HIS A 76 18.94 -6.19 -11.93
CA HIS A 76 17.95 -5.24 -11.43
C HIS A 76 18.21 -4.93 -9.95
N PRO A 77 18.06 -3.67 -9.48
CA PRO A 77 18.26 -3.33 -8.08
C PRO A 77 17.29 -4.05 -7.14
N PHE A 78 16.07 -4.36 -7.61
CA PHE A 78 15.08 -5.09 -6.85
C PHE A 78 15.35 -6.60 -6.88
N ASP A 79 15.67 -7.21 -5.73
CA ASP A 79 15.82 -8.66 -5.60
C ASP A 79 14.47 -9.34 -5.49
N ILE A 80 13.92 -9.81 -6.62
CA ILE A 80 12.64 -10.53 -6.65
C ILE A 80 12.63 -11.80 -5.78
N ARG A 81 13.80 -12.36 -5.46
CA ARG A 81 13.94 -13.56 -4.62
C ARG A 81 13.75 -13.27 -3.14
N LYS A 82 13.63 -11.99 -2.73
CA LYS A 82 13.36 -11.64 -1.33
C LYS A 82 12.11 -12.34 -0.82
N TYR A 83 11.09 -12.49 -1.64
CA TYR A 83 9.84 -13.16 -1.29
C TYR A 83 10.04 -14.64 -0.95
N GLU A 84 10.80 -15.35 -1.77
CA GLU A 84 11.17 -16.74 -1.54
C GLU A 84 12.04 -16.89 -0.28
N LYS A 85 12.99 -15.99 -0.06
CA LYS A 85 13.85 -15.99 1.13
C LYS A 85 13.03 -15.86 2.41
N ILE A 86 12.07 -14.92 2.43
CA ILE A 86 11.17 -14.73 3.57
C ILE A 86 10.34 -15.98 3.83
N HIS A 87 9.66 -16.51 2.80
CA HIS A 87 8.84 -17.71 2.91
C HIS A 87 9.63 -18.89 3.44
N ASN A 88 10.80 -19.18 2.84
CA ASN A 88 11.64 -20.28 3.24
C ASN A 88 12.20 -20.13 4.66
N SER A 89 12.48 -18.91 5.09
CA SER A 89 12.94 -18.62 6.46
C SER A 89 11.82 -18.87 7.49
N LEU A 90 10.58 -18.48 7.20
CA LEU A 90 9.43 -18.76 8.06
C LEU A 90 9.19 -20.27 8.20
N ILE A 91 9.33 -21.03 7.11
CA ILE A 91 9.22 -22.52 7.16
C ILE A 91 10.38 -23.11 7.95
N ALA A 92 11.61 -22.67 7.71
CA ALA A 92 12.79 -23.20 8.40
C ALA A 92 12.75 -22.97 9.92
N ASP A 93 12.15 -21.86 10.35
CA ASP A 93 11.94 -21.54 11.77
C ASP A 93 10.71 -22.26 12.38
N GLY A 94 9.95 -23.02 11.58
CA GLY A 94 8.74 -23.72 12.04
C GLY A 94 7.55 -22.79 12.35
N LEU A 95 7.58 -21.57 11.81
CA LEU A 95 6.54 -20.56 11.99
C LEU A 95 5.42 -20.67 10.93
N LEU A 96 5.66 -21.40 9.85
CA LEU A 96 4.76 -21.58 8.72
C LEU A 96 5.00 -22.93 8.07
N SER A 97 3.96 -23.51 7.48
CA SER A 97 4.07 -24.69 6.62
C SER A 97 3.57 -24.39 5.20
N ASP A 98 3.89 -25.27 4.25
CA ASP A 98 3.38 -25.15 2.87
C ASP A 98 1.85 -25.27 2.80
N GLU A 99 1.24 -26.02 3.69
CA GLU A 99 -0.20 -26.24 3.82
C GLU A 99 -0.91 -25.00 4.38
N GLU A 100 -0.25 -24.24 5.23
CA GLU A 100 -0.75 -22.98 5.79
C GLU A 100 -0.55 -21.80 4.84
N THR A 101 0.34 -21.94 3.87
CA THR A 101 0.61 -20.92 2.86
C THR A 101 -0.49 -20.88 1.80
N LEU A 102 -1.23 -19.80 1.75
CA LEU A 102 -2.30 -19.59 0.78
C LEU A 102 -1.72 -19.23 -0.60
N LYS A 103 -2.22 -19.90 -1.65
CA LYS A 103 -1.71 -19.75 -3.02
C LYS A 103 -2.71 -18.95 -3.87
N PRO A 104 -2.33 -17.74 -4.34
CA PRO A 104 -3.24 -16.90 -5.11
C PRO A 104 -3.33 -17.32 -6.58
N ALA A 105 -4.51 -17.09 -7.17
CA ALA A 105 -4.67 -17.02 -8.61
C ALA A 105 -4.14 -15.68 -9.14
N PRO A 106 -3.66 -15.59 -10.40
CA PRO A 106 -3.36 -14.32 -11.02
C PRO A 106 -4.64 -13.51 -11.23
N LEU A 107 -4.54 -12.17 -11.14
CA LEU A 107 -5.65 -11.28 -11.52
C LEU A 107 -6.08 -11.51 -12.96
N THR A 108 -7.37 -11.47 -13.19
CA THR A 108 -7.97 -11.54 -14.53
C THR A 108 -7.88 -10.20 -15.25
N GLN A 109 -8.12 -10.18 -16.55
CA GLN A 109 -8.21 -8.93 -17.30
C GLN A 109 -9.34 -8.02 -16.77
N GLU A 110 -10.45 -8.60 -16.35
CA GLU A 110 -11.58 -7.87 -15.76
C GLU A 110 -11.17 -7.19 -14.44
N ASP A 111 -10.38 -7.86 -13.60
CA ASP A 111 -9.86 -7.27 -12.37
C ASP A 111 -8.90 -6.11 -12.67
N LEU A 112 -8.01 -6.27 -13.67
CA LEU A 112 -7.08 -5.22 -14.07
C LEU A 112 -7.80 -3.97 -14.60
N LEU A 113 -8.90 -4.14 -15.33
CA LEU A 113 -9.72 -3.05 -15.88
C LEU A 113 -10.50 -2.27 -14.82
N LEU A 114 -10.51 -2.69 -13.56
CA LEU A 114 -11.05 -1.88 -12.46
C LEU A 114 -10.25 -0.60 -12.21
N ILE A 115 -8.99 -0.60 -12.60
CA ILE A 115 -8.06 0.53 -12.42
C ILE A 115 -7.38 0.92 -13.74
N HIS A 116 -6.86 -0.06 -14.47
CA HIS A 116 -6.03 0.20 -15.64
C HIS A 116 -6.85 0.40 -16.91
N THR A 117 -6.39 1.31 -17.78
CA THR A 117 -7.03 1.55 -19.07
C THR A 117 -6.78 0.38 -20.05
N PRO A 118 -7.71 0.12 -20.99
CA PRO A 118 -7.52 -0.89 -22.03
C PRO A 118 -6.25 -0.63 -22.86
N GLU A 119 -5.94 0.64 -23.15
CA GLU A 119 -4.78 1.07 -23.93
C GLU A 119 -3.48 0.72 -23.21
N TYR A 120 -3.43 0.93 -21.90
CA TYR A 120 -2.28 0.53 -21.09
C TYR A 120 -2.07 -0.98 -21.08
N LEU A 121 -3.15 -1.75 -20.90
CA LEU A 121 -3.05 -3.21 -20.93
C LEU A 121 -2.60 -3.74 -22.31
N GLU A 122 -2.94 -3.03 -23.39
CA GLU A 122 -2.40 -3.33 -24.73
C GLU A 122 -0.91 -2.96 -24.83
N ASP A 123 -0.48 -1.82 -24.27
CA ASP A 123 0.92 -1.39 -24.20
C ASP A 123 1.81 -2.42 -23.50
N LEU A 124 1.29 -3.12 -22.49
CA LEU A 124 2.04 -4.18 -21.78
C LEU A 124 2.39 -5.39 -22.65
N LYS A 125 1.75 -5.57 -23.81
CA LYS A 125 2.16 -6.60 -24.78
C LYS A 125 3.47 -6.27 -25.49
N ALA A 126 3.85 -4.97 -25.47
CA ALA A 126 5.08 -4.48 -26.09
C ALA A 126 6.25 -4.56 -25.11
N ARG A 127 7.18 -5.49 -25.34
CA ARG A 127 8.38 -5.70 -24.52
C ARG A 127 9.16 -4.41 -24.23
N LYS A 128 9.24 -3.50 -25.22
CA LYS A 128 9.93 -2.21 -25.06
C LYS A 128 9.27 -1.35 -23.97
N LYS A 129 7.95 -1.37 -23.89
CA LYS A 129 7.17 -0.62 -22.87
C LYS A 129 7.40 -1.21 -21.49
N VAL A 130 7.26 -2.53 -21.35
CA VAL A 130 7.50 -3.22 -20.07
C VAL A 130 8.94 -3.02 -19.59
N ALA A 131 9.93 -3.11 -20.48
CA ALA A 131 11.34 -2.82 -20.17
C ALA A 131 11.58 -1.37 -19.71
N GLN A 132 10.77 -0.44 -20.20
CA GLN A 132 10.81 0.96 -19.77
C GLN A 132 10.19 1.13 -18.37
N TYR A 133 9.00 0.59 -18.13
CA TYR A 133 8.28 0.70 -16.86
C TYR A 133 9.03 0.03 -15.69
N LEU A 134 9.68 -1.09 -15.99
CA LEU A 134 10.50 -1.81 -15.01
C LEU A 134 11.94 -1.30 -14.93
N GLU A 135 12.33 -0.30 -15.73
CA GLU A 135 13.72 0.20 -15.82
C GLU A 135 14.73 -0.93 -16.08
N ALA A 136 14.31 -1.98 -16.78
CA ALA A 136 15.05 -3.18 -17.08
C ALA A 136 15.42 -3.26 -18.58
N PRO A 137 16.40 -2.48 -19.08
CA PRO A 137 16.70 -2.39 -20.50
C PRO A 137 17.11 -3.73 -21.13
N ALA A 138 17.71 -4.64 -20.37
CA ALA A 138 18.07 -5.99 -20.82
C ALA A 138 16.84 -6.82 -21.25
N LEU A 139 15.68 -6.56 -20.67
CA LEU A 139 14.43 -7.24 -21.00
C LEU A 139 14.04 -7.06 -22.49
N ARG A 140 14.45 -5.97 -23.14
CA ARG A 140 14.17 -5.72 -24.57
C ARG A 140 14.67 -6.83 -25.47
N PHE A 141 15.74 -7.49 -25.08
CA PHE A 141 16.47 -8.48 -25.89
C PHE A 141 16.33 -9.91 -25.33
N ALA A 142 15.67 -10.09 -24.18
CA ALA A 142 15.53 -11.40 -23.56
C ALA A 142 14.67 -12.34 -24.44
N PRO A 143 15.16 -13.54 -24.83
CA PRO A 143 14.44 -14.45 -25.74
C PRO A 143 13.39 -15.29 -24.99
N LEU A 144 12.58 -14.64 -24.16
CA LEU A 144 11.60 -15.27 -23.26
C LEU A 144 10.19 -14.83 -23.62
N SER A 145 9.17 -15.60 -23.23
CA SER A 145 7.79 -15.14 -23.28
C SER A 145 7.58 -14.02 -22.27
N LEU A 146 7.27 -12.81 -22.75
CA LEU A 146 7.03 -11.66 -21.87
C LEU A 146 5.90 -11.93 -20.87
N ASP A 147 4.82 -12.51 -21.35
CA ASP A 147 3.68 -12.81 -20.49
C ASP A 147 4.07 -13.79 -19.38
N ARG A 148 4.63 -14.95 -19.77
CA ARG A 148 4.96 -16.00 -18.80
C ARG A 148 6.08 -15.62 -17.84
N ALA A 149 7.10 -14.90 -18.32
CA ALA A 149 8.28 -14.59 -17.52
C ALA A 149 8.14 -13.33 -16.65
N VAL A 150 7.20 -12.42 -17.00
CA VAL A 150 7.08 -11.11 -16.34
C VAL A 150 5.62 -10.81 -15.96
N LEU A 151 4.71 -10.76 -16.93
CA LEU A 151 3.36 -10.23 -16.68
C LEU A 151 2.51 -11.15 -15.78
N GLU A 152 2.61 -12.46 -15.98
CA GLU A 152 1.89 -13.43 -15.17
C GLU A 152 2.38 -13.45 -13.71
N PRO A 153 3.70 -13.45 -13.40
CA PRO A 153 4.20 -13.24 -12.05
C PRO A 153 3.65 -11.98 -11.37
N PHE A 154 3.62 -10.83 -12.06
CA PHE A 154 3.04 -9.61 -11.51
C PHE A 154 1.52 -9.74 -11.28
N ARG A 155 0.76 -10.32 -12.23
CA ARG A 155 -0.68 -10.57 -12.02
C ARG A 155 -0.94 -11.50 -10.83
N ARG A 156 -0.09 -12.50 -10.64
CA ARG A 156 -0.20 -13.46 -9.53
C ARG A 156 0.12 -12.81 -8.19
N ALA A 157 1.18 -12.00 -8.13
CA ALA A 157 1.52 -11.26 -6.91
C ALA A 157 0.44 -10.22 -6.56
N SER A 158 -0.14 -9.56 -7.57
CA SER A 158 -1.30 -8.66 -7.37
C SER A 158 -2.55 -9.43 -6.91
N GLY A 159 -2.79 -10.63 -7.45
CA GLY A 159 -3.84 -11.54 -6.95
C GLY A 159 -3.60 -11.97 -5.50
N GLY A 160 -2.33 -12.01 -5.09
CA GLY A 160 -1.94 -12.23 -3.69
C GLY A 160 -2.44 -11.14 -2.76
N THR A 161 -2.36 -9.88 -3.17
CA THR A 161 -2.89 -8.74 -2.41
C THR A 161 -4.40 -8.83 -2.25
N LEU A 162 -5.14 -9.18 -3.31
CA LEU A 162 -6.58 -9.40 -3.24
C LEU A 162 -6.94 -10.59 -2.32
N LEU A 163 -6.20 -11.70 -2.40
CA LEU A 163 -6.43 -12.86 -1.53
C LEU A 163 -6.12 -12.52 -0.07
N ALA A 164 -5.02 -11.81 0.21
CA ALA A 164 -4.67 -11.36 1.55
C ALA A 164 -5.77 -10.44 2.13
N ALA A 165 -6.34 -9.56 1.32
CA ALA A 165 -7.43 -8.68 1.73
C ALA A 165 -8.70 -9.48 2.10
N ARG A 166 -9.08 -10.49 1.31
CA ARG A 166 -10.20 -11.37 1.63
C ARG A 166 -9.96 -12.17 2.92
N GLN A 167 -8.71 -12.57 3.18
CA GLN A 167 -8.35 -13.25 4.42
C GLN A 167 -8.36 -12.28 5.60
N ALA A 168 -7.88 -11.05 5.45
CA ALA A 168 -7.93 -10.03 6.49
C ALA A 168 -9.36 -9.77 6.98
N LEU A 169 -10.34 -9.69 6.07
CA LEU A 169 -11.76 -9.56 6.42
C LEU A 169 -12.32 -10.74 7.23
N GLN A 170 -11.63 -11.89 7.25
CA GLN A 170 -12.05 -13.08 7.99
C GLN A 170 -11.23 -13.32 9.26
N SER A 171 -9.93 -13.01 9.22
CA SER A 171 -8.96 -13.38 10.26
C SER A 171 -8.25 -12.19 10.90
N GLY A 172 -8.55 -10.98 10.47
CA GLY A 172 -7.94 -9.75 10.98
C GLY A 172 -6.67 -9.34 10.24
N ILE A 173 -5.72 -10.24 9.99
CA ILE A 173 -4.44 -9.92 9.35
C ILE A 173 -4.21 -10.79 8.11
N GLY A 174 -4.05 -10.17 6.95
CA GLY A 174 -3.64 -10.82 5.71
C GLY A 174 -2.29 -10.28 5.23
N ILE A 175 -1.31 -11.15 5.01
CA ILE A 175 0.03 -10.76 4.55
C ILE A 175 0.29 -11.39 3.19
N ASN A 176 0.52 -10.55 2.17
CA ASN A 176 1.02 -11.00 0.89
C ASN A 176 2.56 -10.88 0.87
N LEU A 177 3.26 -12.02 0.73
CA LEU A 177 4.73 -12.01 0.56
C LEU A 177 5.11 -11.52 -0.84
N GLY A 178 4.58 -10.36 -1.22
CA GLY A 178 4.73 -9.72 -2.53
C GLY A 178 3.83 -8.49 -2.60
N GLY A 179 3.59 -7.96 -3.80
CA GLY A 179 2.71 -6.82 -4.01
C GLY A 179 3.25 -5.48 -3.49
N GLY A 180 2.36 -4.51 -3.32
CA GLY A 180 2.72 -3.14 -2.95
C GLY A 180 3.27 -2.35 -4.14
N TYR A 181 2.69 -2.52 -5.31
CA TYR A 181 3.12 -1.88 -6.57
C TYR A 181 2.58 -0.45 -6.68
N HIS A 182 2.96 0.40 -5.72
CA HIS A 182 2.38 1.69 -5.41
C HIS A 182 2.71 2.81 -6.42
N HIS A 183 3.61 2.55 -7.40
CA HIS A 183 3.92 3.51 -8.46
C HIS A 183 3.13 3.29 -9.75
N ALA A 184 2.49 2.12 -9.94
CA ALA A 184 1.69 1.85 -11.12
C ALA A 184 0.47 2.78 -11.18
N LYS A 185 0.27 3.43 -12.34
CA LYS A 185 -0.82 4.38 -12.60
C LYS A 185 -1.87 3.76 -13.53
N PRO A 186 -3.05 4.36 -13.69
CA PRO A 186 -4.09 3.79 -14.56
C PRO A 186 -3.65 3.57 -16.00
N ASP A 187 -2.82 4.46 -16.53
CA ASP A 187 -2.42 4.53 -17.93
C ASP A 187 -0.96 4.13 -18.21
N ARG A 188 -0.17 3.81 -17.18
CA ARG A 188 1.24 3.40 -17.31
C ARG A 188 1.80 2.70 -16.10
N GLY A 189 2.84 1.89 -16.33
CA GLY A 189 3.74 1.42 -15.26
C GLY A 189 4.84 2.45 -14.97
N GLU A 190 5.34 2.46 -13.75
CA GLU A 190 6.37 3.39 -13.26
C GLU A 190 7.08 2.77 -12.05
N GLY A 191 8.33 3.14 -11.77
CA GLY A 191 9.04 2.73 -10.54
C GLY A 191 9.01 1.23 -10.28
N PHE A 192 9.32 0.42 -11.28
CA PHE A 192 9.32 -1.06 -11.21
C PHE A 192 7.93 -1.69 -11.05
N CYS A 193 6.84 -0.92 -11.12
CA CYS A 193 5.48 -1.37 -10.91
C CYS A 193 4.71 -1.46 -12.23
N LEU A 194 3.98 -2.58 -12.43
CA LEU A 194 3.14 -2.77 -13.63
C LEU A 194 1.64 -2.70 -13.31
N TYR A 195 1.20 -3.28 -12.21
CA TYR A 195 -0.21 -3.30 -11.85
C TYR A 195 -0.40 -2.70 -10.47
N ALA A 196 -1.35 -1.79 -10.32
CA ALA A 196 -1.70 -1.14 -9.06
C ALA A 196 -2.52 -2.11 -8.18
N ASP A 197 -1.85 -3.07 -7.56
CA ASP A 197 -2.48 -4.18 -6.86
C ASP A 197 -3.38 -3.77 -5.69
N VAL A 198 -2.96 -2.81 -4.86
CA VAL A 198 -3.76 -2.31 -3.74
C VAL A 198 -5.02 -1.58 -4.24
N PRO A 199 -4.95 -0.60 -5.16
CA PRO A 199 -6.13 0.00 -5.76
C PRO A 199 -7.08 -1.02 -6.41
N ILE A 200 -6.55 -2.02 -7.15
CA ILE A 200 -7.36 -3.07 -7.76
C ILE A 200 -8.09 -3.89 -6.69
N ALA A 201 -7.39 -4.28 -5.62
CA ALA A 201 -7.99 -5.03 -4.53
C ALA A 201 -9.11 -4.24 -3.85
N ILE A 202 -8.92 -2.95 -3.59
CA ILE A 202 -9.94 -2.06 -3.02
C ILE A 202 -11.18 -2.02 -3.93
N ARG A 203 -11.00 -1.69 -5.22
CA ARG A 203 -12.13 -1.60 -6.16
C ARG A 203 -12.86 -2.93 -6.34
N LYS A 204 -12.12 -4.06 -6.33
CA LYS A 204 -12.72 -5.38 -6.39
C LYS A 204 -13.59 -5.69 -5.17
N LEU A 205 -13.08 -5.42 -3.96
CA LEU A 205 -13.84 -5.64 -2.72
C LEU A 205 -15.07 -4.72 -2.63
N GLN A 206 -14.97 -3.48 -3.10
CA GLN A 206 -16.08 -2.55 -3.19
C GLN A 206 -17.15 -3.03 -4.19
N ALA A 207 -16.73 -3.47 -5.39
CA ALA A 207 -17.64 -4.01 -6.39
C ALA A 207 -18.38 -5.26 -5.90
N GLU A 208 -17.77 -6.04 -5.04
CA GLU A 208 -18.37 -7.21 -4.39
C GLU A 208 -19.17 -6.86 -3.12
N SER A 209 -19.25 -5.58 -2.77
CA SER A 209 -19.93 -5.09 -1.56
C SER A 209 -19.39 -5.68 -0.25
N LEU A 210 -18.12 -6.08 -0.23
CA LEU A 210 -17.43 -6.60 0.94
C LEU A 210 -16.91 -5.48 1.84
N ILE A 211 -16.61 -4.33 1.26
CA ILE A 211 -16.20 -3.10 1.94
C ILE A 211 -16.89 -1.90 1.28
N LYS A 212 -16.96 -0.78 2.01
CA LYS A 212 -17.36 0.52 1.49
C LYS A 212 -16.17 1.47 1.42
N ARG A 213 -15.37 1.49 2.48
CA ARG A 213 -14.26 2.43 2.66
C ARG A 213 -12.96 1.68 2.94
N ALA A 214 -11.86 2.22 2.44
CA ALA A 214 -10.52 1.69 2.69
C ALA A 214 -9.54 2.81 3.06
N ILE A 215 -8.53 2.49 3.85
CA ILE A 215 -7.36 3.33 4.05
C ILE A 215 -6.12 2.63 3.50
N VAL A 216 -5.26 3.38 2.80
CA VAL A 216 -3.92 2.94 2.42
C VAL A 216 -2.91 3.71 3.26
N ILE A 217 -2.11 2.98 4.03
CA ILE A 217 -0.98 3.50 4.81
C ILE A 217 0.30 3.07 4.09
N ASP A 218 0.86 3.98 3.31
CA ASP A 218 2.09 3.77 2.57
C ASP A 218 3.28 4.27 3.40
N VAL A 219 4.13 3.33 3.80
CA VAL A 219 5.35 3.57 4.59
C VAL A 219 6.61 3.05 3.87
N ASP A 220 6.51 2.82 2.56
CA ASP A 220 7.66 2.74 1.67
C ASP A 220 8.41 4.08 1.69
N VAL A 221 9.71 4.10 1.45
CA VAL A 221 10.48 5.34 1.47
C VAL A 221 10.12 6.29 0.32
N HIS A 222 9.56 5.72 -0.78
CA HIS A 222 9.06 6.49 -1.91
C HIS A 222 7.57 6.79 -1.74
N GLN A 223 7.12 7.95 -2.23
CA GLN A 223 5.69 8.26 -2.22
C GLN A 223 4.90 7.29 -3.07
N GLY A 224 3.77 6.80 -2.56
CA GLY A 224 2.80 5.99 -3.30
C GLY A 224 2.02 6.77 -4.36
N ASN A 225 2.74 7.46 -5.26
CA ASN A 225 2.17 8.35 -6.25
C ASN A 225 1.18 7.67 -7.22
N GLY A 226 1.44 6.40 -7.55
CA GLY A 226 0.51 5.60 -8.37
C GLY A 226 -0.78 5.29 -7.63
N THR A 227 -0.69 4.91 -6.36
CA THR A 227 -1.86 4.68 -5.50
C THR A 227 -2.74 5.92 -5.41
N ILE A 228 -2.15 7.09 -5.16
CA ILE A 228 -2.85 8.40 -5.12
C ILE A 228 -3.61 8.64 -6.42
N VAL A 229 -2.95 8.48 -7.57
CA VAL A 229 -3.56 8.73 -8.88
C VAL A 229 -4.64 7.69 -9.24
N CYS A 230 -4.51 6.44 -8.75
CA CYS A 230 -5.50 5.39 -8.97
C CYS A 230 -6.76 5.53 -8.12
N LEU A 231 -6.65 6.25 -7.00
CA LEU A 231 -7.74 6.45 -6.02
C LEU A 231 -7.98 7.96 -5.86
N PRO A 232 -8.44 8.65 -6.93
CA PRO A 232 -8.66 10.09 -6.88
C PRO A 232 -9.79 10.41 -5.91
N ASP A 233 -9.86 11.69 -5.53
CA ASP A 233 -10.77 12.29 -4.55
C ASP A 233 -12.16 11.63 -4.50
N ASP A 234 -12.30 10.61 -3.73
CA ASP A 234 -13.58 10.03 -3.37
C ASP A 234 -13.60 9.69 -1.88
N ASP A 235 -14.74 9.87 -1.25
CA ASP A 235 -14.92 9.61 0.17
C ASP A 235 -14.80 8.12 0.55
N SER A 236 -14.59 7.24 -0.42
CA SER A 236 -14.48 5.79 -0.20
C SER A 236 -13.06 5.29 0.03
N THR A 237 -12.05 6.13 -0.17
CA THR A 237 -10.64 5.78 0.05
C THR A 237 -9.91 6.92 0.73
N PHE A 238 -8.98 6.60 1.63
CA PHE A 238 -8.08 7.55 2.27
C PHE A 238 -6.65 7.11 2.03
N THR A 239 -5.83 7.99 1.48
CA THR A 239 -4.43 7.75 1.18
C THR A 239 -3.52 8.49 2.15
N PHE A 240 -2.67 7.74 2.84
CA PHE A 240 -1.58 8.28 3.67
C PHE A 240 -0.25 7.80 3.11
N SER A 241 0.69 8.71 2.89
CA SER A 241 2.05 8.39 2.48
C SER A 241 3.06 9.11 3.35
N MET A 242 3.95 8.35 3.99
CA MET A 242 5.05 8.86 4.82
C MET A 242 6.37 8.45 4.18
N HIS A 243 7.00 9.39 3.47
CA HIS A 243 8.08 9.14 2.52
C HIS A 243 9.19 10.18 2.58
N GLN A 244 10.36 9.87 2.05
CA GLN A 244 11.44 10.84 1.92
C GLN A 244 11.09 11.88 0.84
N GLY A 245 11.16 13.17 1.18
CA GLY A 245 10.63 14.26 0.35
C GLY A 245 11.48 14.55 -0.90
N ASP A 246 12.79 14.42 -0.82
CA ASP A 246 13.75 14.85 -1.84
C ASP A 246 14.18 13.77 -2.85
N ILE A 247 13.56 12.57 -2.79
CA ILE A 247 13.81 11.48 -3.74
C ILE A 247 12.62 11.25 -4.67
N TYR A 248 12.74 10.29 -5.60
CA TYR A 248 11.66 9.85 -6.49
C TYR A 248 10.34 9.53 -5.72
N PRO A 249 9.16 9.83 -6.29
CA PRO A 249 8.91 10.54 -7.54
C PRO A 249 9.10 12.04 -7.41
N ILE A 250 9.43 12.71 -8.52
CA ILE A 250 9.49 14.17 -8.61
C ILE A 250 8.81 14.60 -9.91
N PRO A 251 7.75 15.44 -9.85
CA PRO A 251 7.12 15.99 -8.65
C PRO A 251 6.36 14.93 -7.84
N LYS A 252 6.06 15.25 -6.58
CA LYS A 252 5.14 14.47 -5.75
C LYS A 252 3.70 14.67 -6.22
N GLU A 253 2.87 13.65 -6.04
CA GLU A 253 1.41 13.76 -6.14
C GLU A 253 0.85 14.27 -4.80
N THR A 254 -0.42 14.68 -4.77
CA THR A 254 -1.09 15.12 -3.54
C THR A 254 -2.14 14.09 -3.16
N GLY A 255 -1.93 13.39 -2.04
CA GLY A 255 -2.90 12.49 -1.42
C GLY A 255 -3.70 13.17 -0.32
N ASP A 256 -4.51 12.39 0.42
CA ASP A 256 -5.30 12.92 1.54
C ASP A 256 -4.39 13.37 2.69
N ARG A 257 -3.28 12.66 2.91
CA ARG A 257 -2.27 13.04 3.88
C ARG A 257 -0.88 12.57 3.45
N ASP A 258 -0.02 13.51 3.13
CA ASP A 258 1.39 13.28 2.83
C ASP A 258 2.28 13.81 3.96
N VAL A 259 3.32 13.04 4.31
CA VAL A 259 4.33 13.40 5.31
C VAL A 259 5.70 13.22 4.68
N GLU A 260 6.34 14.34 4.32
CA GLU A 260 7.67 14.34 3.76
C GLU A 260 8.72 14.28 4.87
N LEU A 261 9.61 13.29 4.80
CA LEU A 261 10.70 13.06 5.74
C LEU A 261 12.02 13.58 5.17
N SER A 262 12.91 14.02 6.05
CA SER A 262 14.27 14.40 5.70
C SER A 262 15.19 13.19 5.61
N GLY A 263 16.14 13.19 4.68
CA GLY A 263 17.19 12.18 4.64
C GLY A 263 17.98 12.11 5.95
N GLY A 264 18.47 10.93 6.30
CA GLY A 264 19.24 10.67 7.52
C GLY A 264 18.41 10.45 8.79
N MET A 265 17.08 10.47 8.70
CA MET A 265 16.18 10.22 9.84
C MET A 265 16.35 8.81 10.38
N GLU A 266 16.43 8.68 11.71
CA GLU A 266 16.60 7.43 12.45
C GLU A 266 15.27 6.93 13.07
N ASP A 267 15.29 5.74 13.66
CA ASP A 267 14.12 5.05 14.22
C ASP A 267 13.25 5.92 15.12
N GLN A 268 13.86 6.62 16.07
CA GLN A 268 13.10 7.36 17.09
C GLN A 268 12.25 8.45 16.47
N GLU A 269 12.85 9.31 15.65
CA GLU A 269 12.17 10.43 15.01
C GLU A 269 11.08 9.91 14.04
N TYR A 270 11.41 8.87 13.26
CA TYR A 270 10.45 8.24 12.36
C TYR A 270 9.21 7.72 13.12
N LEU A 271 9.42 6.97 14.20
CA LEU A 271 8.33 6.36 14.97
C LEU A 271 7.52 7.42 15.75
N GLU A 272 8.14 8.51 16.20
CA GLU A 272 7.43 9.64 16.81
C GLU A 272 6.48 10.32 15.83
N ILE A 273 6.94 10.57 14.58
CA ILE A 273 6.10 11.15 13.53
C ILE A 273 4.96 10.20 13.19
N LEU A 274 5.24 8.91 13.02
CA LEU A 274 4.19 7.92 12.76
C LEU A 274 3.14 7.90 13.89
N ALA A 275 3.58 7.88 15.14
CA ALA A 275 2.71 7.86 16.31
C ALA A 275 1.82 9.11 16.41
N GLU A 276 2.30 10.27 15.94
CA GLU A 276 1.50 11.50 15.88
C GLU A 276 0.38 11.41 14.83
N HIS A 277 0.69 10.84 13.66
CA HIS A 277 -0.26 10.81 12.54
C HIS A 277 -1.25 9.66 12.62
N LEU A 278 -0.82 8.48 13.05
CA LEU A 278 -1.59 7.23 12.97
C LEU A 278 -2.99 7.29 13.60
N PRO A 279 -3.18 7.82 14.83
CA PRO A 279 -4.52 7.91 15.41
C PRO A 279 -5.46 8.82 14.62
N LYS A 280 -4.92 9.89 14.02
CA LYS A 280 -5.67 10.89 13.25
C LYS A 280 -6.15 10.30 11.93
N ILE A 281 -5.24 9.70 11.15
CA ILE A 281 -5.59 9.13 9.83
C ILE A 281 -6.56 7.95 9.96
N LEU A 282 -6.43 7.12 11.00
CA LEU A 282 -7.38 6.03 11.25
C LEU A 282 -8.77 6.54 11.65
N ALA A 283 -8.85 7.68 12.32
CA ALA A 283 -10.13 8.32 12.66
C ALA A 283 -10.74 9.04 11.43
N ASP A 284 -9.92 9.76 10.66
CA ASP A 284 -10.37 10.51 9.47
C ASP A 284 -10.87 9.57 8.36
N ALA A 285 -10.20 8.41 8.18
CA ALA A 285 -10.54 7.44 7.16
C ALA A 285 -11.87 6.72 7.41
N ASP A 286 -12.20 6.41 8.66
CA ASP A 286 -13.40 5.62 9.04
C ASP A 286 -13.59 4.39 8.12
N ALA A 287 -12.52 3.59 8.00
CA ALA A 287 -12.41 2.56 6.98
C ALA A 287 -12.86 1.17 7.47
N ASP A 288 -13.29 0.33 6.53
CA ASP A 288 -13.64 -1.08 6.75
C ASP A 288 -12.41 -2.00 6.68
N ILE A 289 -11.31 -1.53 6.05
CA ILE A 289 -10.06 -2.27 5.87
C ILE A 289 -8.88 -1.31 5.70
N CYS A 290 -7.72 -1.70 6.23
CA CYS A 290 -6.45 -1.00 6.07
C CYS A 290 -5.50 -1.80 5.16
N PHE A 291 -4.87 -1.12 4.18
CA PHE A 291 -3.78 -1.66 3.39
C PHE A 291 -2.48 -0.98 3.77
N ILE A 292 -1.47 -1.75 4.16
CA ILE A 292 -0.12 -1.27 4.45
C ILE A 292 0.78 -1.61 3.27
N VAL A 293 1.38 -0.58 2.67
CA VAL A 293 2.48 -0.72 1.72
C VAL A 293 3.78 -0.66 2.52
N GLY A 294 4.27 -1.85 2.94
CA GLY A 294 5.32 -2.02 3.93
C GLY A 294 6.71 -2.14 3.32
N GLY A 295 7.12 -1.19 2.46
CA GLY A 295 8.48 -1.13 1.94
C GLY A 295 9.51 -1.12 3.08
N CYS A 296 10.64 -1.79 2.89
CA CYS A 296 11.74 -1.81 3.86
C CYS A 296 12.96 -1.00 3.40
N ASP A 297 12.79 -0.14 2.43
CA ASP A 297 13.79 0.80 1.92
C ASP A 297 14.04 2.04 2.82
N PRO A 298 13.25 2.32 3.90
CA PRO A 298 13.74 3.22 4.96
C PRO A 298 14.95 2.68 5.73
N LEU A 299 15.34 1.40 5.54
CA LEU A 299 16.47 0.75 6.19
C LEU A 299 17.79 1.45 5.85
N ASP A 300 18.66 1.67 6.85
CA ASP A 300 20.00 2.22 6.64
C ASP A 300 20.80 1.40 5.62
N GLY A 301 21.45 2.11 4.71
CA GLY A 301 22.23 1.49 3.62
C GLY A 301 21.42 1.04 2.41
N ASP A 302 20.13 1.42 2.31
CA ASP A 302 19.39 1.21 1.06
C ASP A 302 19.96 2.09 -0.06
N PRO A 303 20.24 1.54 -1.25
CA PRO A 303 20.89 2.31 -2.33
C PRO A 303 19.98 3.35 -3.00
N LEU A 304 18.66 3.31 -2.78
CA LEU A 304 17.70 4.23 -3.40
C LEU A 304 17.11 5.26 -2.43
N ALA A 305 17.56 5.22 -1.16
CA ALA A 305 17.08 6.09 -0.10
C ALA A 305 18.23 6.57 0.81
N SER A 306 17.92 7.45 1.74
CA SER A 306 18.90 7.93 2.71
C SER A 306 18.38 8.01 4.15
N LEU A 307 17.22 7.41 4.44
CA LEU A 307 16.80 7.20 5.82
C LEU A 307 17.73 6.18 6.50
N LYS A 308 17.73 6.15 7.83
CA LYS A 308 18.66 5.33 8.63
C LYS A 308 17.93 4.48 9.67
N MET A 309 16.79 3.91 9.25
CA MET A 309 16.10 3.01 10.16
C MET A 309 16.87 1.69 10.32
N THR A 310 16.74 1.10 11.49
CA THR A 310 17.26 -0.24 11.76
C THR A 310 16.23 -1.33 11.40
N HIS A 311 16.65 -2.59 11.37
CA HIS A 311 15.70 -3.72 11.26
C HIS A 311 14.64 -3.68 12.37
N GLU A 312 15.05 -3.33 13.60
CA GLU A 312 14.16 -3.21 14.74
C GLU A 312 13.17 -2.05 14.57
N GLY A 313 13.61 -0.92 14.01
CA GLY A 313 12.76 0.22 13.67
C GLY A 313 11.67 -0.16 12.67
N ILE A 314 12.00 -0.90 11.61
CA ILE A 314 11.02 -1.41 10.64
C ILE A 314 10.00 -2.34 11.32
N VAL A 315 10.45 -3.27 12.19
CA VAL A 315 9.57 -4.17 12.94
C VAL A 315 8.61 -3.36 13.83
N LYS A 316 9.13 -2.36 14.56
CA LYS A 316 8.30 -1.49 15.41
C LYS A 316 7.29 -0.68 14.62
N ARG A 317 7.68 -0.18 13.43
CA ARG A 317 6.80 0.55 12.52
C ARG A 317 5.60 -0.29 12.12
N ASP A 318 5.85 -1.48 11.58
CA ASP A 318 4.80 -2.39 11.10
C ASP A 318 3.90 -2.84 12.24
N HIS A 319 4.50 -3.22 13.38
CA HIS A 319 3.77 -3.59 14.58
C HIS A 319 2.85 -2.46 15.07
N ALA A 320 3.34 -1.22 15.16
CA ALA A 320 2.55 -0.08 15.63
C ALA A 320 1.30 0.17 14.77
N ILE A 321 1.43 0.05 13.44
CA ILE A 321 0.30 0.22 12.53
C ILE A 321 -0.72 -0.91 12.71
N ILE A 322 -0.25 -2.16 12.73
CA ILE A 322 -1.12 -3.34 12.83
C ILE A 322 -1.81 -3.37 14.20
N GLN A 323 -1.11 -3.07 15.29
CA GLN A 323 -1.70 -2.98 16.63
C GLN A 323 -2.79 -1.90 16.67
N ALA A 324 -2.55 -0.71 16.14
CA ALA A 324 -3.53 0.37 16.11
C ALA A 324 -4.80 0.00 15.29
N CYS A 325 -4.65 -0.80 14.24
CA CYS A 325 -5.77 -1.39 13.50
C CYS A 325 -6.51 -2.45 14.33
N ALA A 326 -5.78 -3.36 14.97
CA ALA A 326 -6.36 -4.42 15.79
C ALA A 326 -7.17 -3.87 16.98
N GLU A 327 -6.66 -2.82 17.64
CA GLU A 327 -7.38 -2.12 18.72
C GLU A 327 -8.71 -1.53 18.28
N ARG A 328 -8.84 -1.20 16.97
CA ARG A 328 -10.06 -0.68 16.34
C ARG A 328 -10.94 -1.76 15.69
N ASN A 329 -10.55 -3.02 15.79
CA ASN A 329 -11.17 -4.12 15.06
C ASN A 329 -11.16 -3.92 13.53
N LEU A 330 -10.16 -3.21 13.01
CA LEU A 330 -9.97 -2.87 11.60
C LEU A 330 -9.09 -3.95 10.93
N PRO A 331 -9.61 -4.74 9.98
CA PRO A 331 -8.83 -5.71 9.23
C PRO A 331 -7.66 -5.03 8.51
N VAL A 332 -6.51 -5.71 8.45
CA VAL A 332 -5.29 -5.12 7.88
C VAL A 332 -4.62 -6.07 6.89
N VAL A 333 -4.16 -5.50 5.79
CA VAL A 333 -3.39 -6.18 4.75
C VAL A 333 -1.98 -5.59 4.72
N LEU A 334 -0.96 -6.44 4.79
CA LEU A 334 0.43 -6.04 4.61
C LEU A 334 0.95 -6.55 3.26
N THR A 335 1.51 -5.64 2.45
CA THR A 335 2.26 -5.94 1.22
C THR A 335 3.72 -5.51 1.39
N LEU A 336 4.65 -6.16 0.66
CA LEU A 336 6.08 -6.00 0.96
C LEU A 336 6.77 -4.84 0.23
N SER A 337 6.26 -4.40 -0.91
CA SER A 337 6.79 -3.23 -1.66
C SER A 337 8.33 -3.17 -1.80
N GLY A 338 8.93 -1.99 -1.68
CA GLY A 338 10.35 -1.72 -1.86
C GLY A 338 11.30 -2.39 -0.87
N GLY A 339 12.57 -2.05 -1.00
CA GLY A 339 13.70 -2.59 -0.24
C GLY A 339 14.75 -3.20 -1.14
N TYR A 340 15.90 -2.52 -1.24
CA TYR A 340 16.91 -2.74 -2.29
C TYR A 340 18.28 -3.09 -1.72
N SER A 341 18.48 -2.97 -0.41
CA SER A 341 19.71 -3.45 0.24
C SER A 341 19.74 -4.99 0.25
N PRO A 342 20.92 -5.63 0.27
CA PRO A 342 21.04 -7.09 0.32
C PRO A 342 20.32 -7.74 1.50
N ASP A 343 20.17 -7.01 2.61
CA ASP A 343 19.56 -7.47 3.85
C ASP A 343 18.11 -6.98 4.03
N ALA A 344 17.55 -6.25 3.07
CA ALA A 344 16.20 -5.70 3.12
C ALA A 344 15.14 -6.74 3.48
N TRP A 345 15.23 -7.94 2.87
CA TRP A 345 14.32 -9.06 3.14
C TRP A 345 14.26 -9.47 4.61
N ARG A 346 15.36 -9.26 5.37
CA ARG A 346 15.45 -9.62 6.78
C ARG A 346 14.54 -8.78 7.66
N SER A 347 14.41 -7.48 7.38
CA SER A 347 13.47 -6.60 8.09
C SER A 347 12.04 -7.13 7.98
N GLN A 348 11.62 -7.45 6.75
CA GLN A 348 10.28 -7.96 6.48
C GLN A 348 10.05 -9.34 7.09
N TYR A 349 11.04 -10.23 7.02
CA TYR A 349 11.00 -11.51 7.71
C TYR A 349 10.80 -11.35 9.23
N LEU A 350 11.59 -10.48 9.87
CA LEU A 350 11.50 -10.21 11.31
C LEU A 350 10.15 -9.59 11.71
N SER A 351 9.63 -8.68 10.88
CA SER A 351 8.31 -8.09 11.07
C SER A 351 7.21 -9.16 11.03
N ILE A 352 7.21 -10.01 9.99
CA ILE A 352 6.22 -11.09 9.84
C ILE A 352 6.35 -12.12 10.95
N LYS A 353 7.57 -12.51 11.33
CA LYS A 353 7.84 -13.39 12.46
C LYS A 353 7.22 -12.86 13.74
N ASN A 354 7.47 -11.59 14.08
CA ASN A 354 6.89 -10.93 15.25
C ASN A 354 5.35 -10.98 15.23
N LEU A 355 4.73 -10.72 14.09
CA LEU A 355 3.28 -10.77 13.95
C LEU A 355 2.72 -12.18 14.12
N ILE A 356 3.39 -13.21 13.59
CA ILE A 356 2.97 -14.60 13.78
C ILE A 356 3.11 -15.02 15.25
N GLU A 357 4.21 -14.62 15.91
CA GLU A 357 4.45 -14.95 17.33
C GLU A 357 3.42 -14.28 18.25
N GLU A 358 2.95 -13.07 17.92
CA GLU A 358 1.99 -12.33 18.73
C GLU A 358 0.54 -12.72 18.45
N TYR A 359 0.12 -12.80 17.18
CA TYR A 359 -1.28 -13.00 16.81
C TYR A 359 -1.61 -14.46 16.44
N GLY A 360 -0.62 -15.31 16.22
CA GLY A 360 -0.80 -16.67 15.74
C GLY A 360 -1.23 -16.77 14.27
N LEU A 361 -0.96 -17.92 13.65
CA LEU A 361 -1.49 -18.21 12.32
C LEU A 361 -2.97 -18.57 12.38
N LYS A 362 -3.71 -18.17 11.33
CA LYS A 362 -5.06 -18.68 11.10
C LYS A 362 -4.98 -20.19 10.86
N SER A 363 -5.57 -20.97 11.75
CA SER A 363 -5.71 -22.40 11.57
C SER A 363 -6.54 -22.68 10.31
N ASN A 364 -5.93 -23.28 9.31
CA ASN A 364 -6.66 -23.91 8.22
C ASN A 364 -7.28 -25.21 8.76
N ALA A 365 -8.39 -25.10 9.51
CA ALA A 365 -9.15 -26.28 9.90
C ALA A 365 -9.45 -27.08 8.62
N ALA A 366 -8.88 -28.28 8.55
CA ALA A 366 -9.09 -29.19 7.45
C ALA A 366 -10.59 -29.33 7.18
N GLY A 367 -11.01 -28.94 5.98
CA GLY A 367 -12.25 -29.32 5.33
C GLY A 367 -13.46 -29.63 6.21
N SER A 368 -14.36 -28.67 6.38
CA SER A 368 -15.76 -29.02 6.37
C SER A 368 -16.17 -29.15 4.90
N THR A 369 -16.10 -30.40 4.42
CA THR A 369 -16.88 -30.86 3.28
C THR A 369 -18.34 -30.45 3.44
N GLN A 370 -18.82 -29.53 2.59
CA GLN A 370 -20.14 -29.61 1.99
C GLN A 370 -20.19 -28.73 0.72
#